data_5af8d522be7a66dbded3c301bc34e62b
#
_entry.id   5af8d522be7a66dbded3c301bc34e62b
#
_cell.length_a   1.000
_cell.length_b   1.000
_cell.length_c   1.000
_cell.angle_alpha   90.00
_cell.angle_beta   90.00
_cell.angle_gamma   90.00
#
_symmetry.space_group_name_H-M   'P 1'
#
loop_
_entity.id
_entity.type
_entity.pdbx_description
1 polymer ?
#
loop_
_entity_poly.entity_id
_entity_poly.type
_entity_poly.pdbx_seq_one_letter_code
_entity_poly.pdbx_strand_id
1 'polypeptide(L)'
;PPTKPVVKPKNIDGAAIQSVMMSLRREDTGLFIHPAFLYFLEEEFFRIYRAKGSMSIIIFEIREVVKVDGAVRRKPLPIEAIADATIRINSKKRHTDVVAHYEAYDFGILLPSTKSSGANVFAQKIIKTLMEKPLVGTEGKQLSYAFGSASIPEDFTDINSLLGAAEMSMHYARDRGEQIIFF
;
A
#
# COMPACT_ATOMS: atom_id res chain seq x y z
N PRO A 1 45.42 26.86 12.84
CA PRO A 1 44.32 25.88 12.77
C PRO A 1 44.01 25.61 11.28
N PRO A 2 43.92 24.33 10.85
CA PRO A 2 43.61 24.02 9.49
C PRO A 2 42.20 24.53 9.16
N THR A 3 42.09 25.40 8.19
CA THR A 3 40.79 25.86 7.64
C THR A 3 40.07 24.69 7.03
N LYS A 4 38.82 24.42 7.48
CA LYS A 4 37.98 23.40 6.86
C LYS A 4 37.78 23.71 5.37
N PRO A 5 37.81 22.71 4.48
CA PRO A 5 37.59 22.94 3.07
C PRO A 5 36.16 23.47 2.83
N VAL A 6 36.05 24.46 1.96
CA VAL A 6 34.75 24.99 1.55
C VAL A 6 34.04 23.96 0.68
N VAL A 7 32.93 23.39 1.20
CA VAL A 7 32.11 22.44 0.45
C VAL A 7 31.25 23.20 -0.54
N LYS A 8 31.42 22.91 -1.84
CA LYS A 8 30.48 23.38 -2.87
C LYS A 8 29.33 22.38 -2.96
N PRO A 9 28.05 22.80 -2.73
CA PRO A 9 26.94 21.89 -2.89
C PRO A 9 26.84 21.39 -4.33
N LYS A 10 26.58 20.07 -4.51
CA LYS A 10 26.23 19.51 -5.82
C LYS A 10 24.73 19.57 -5.98
N ASN A 11 24.28 20.05 -7.14
CA ASN A 11 22.86 19.94 -7.50
C ASN A 11 22.53 18.48 -7.83
N ILE A 12 21.46 17.98 -7.22
CA ILE A 12 20.90 16.68 -7.55
C ILE A 12 20.15 16.82 -8.88
N ASP A 13 20.46 15.97 -9.85
CA ASP A 13 19.71 15.90 -11.11
C ASP A 13 18.31 15.32 -10.86
N GLY A 14 17.36 16.20 -10.57
CA GLY A 14 15.98 15.82 -10.31
C GLY A 14 15.28 15.20 -11.51
N ALA A 15 15.68 15.55 -12.73
CA ALA A 15 15.08 15.00 -13.94
C ALA A 15 15.48 13.54 -14.16
N ALA A 16 16.75 13.20 -13.93
CA ALA A 16 17.22 11.82 -14.00
C ALA A 16 16.54 10.95 -12.93
N ILE A 17 16.42 11.45 -11.69
CA ILE A 17 15.69 10.74 -10.61
C ILE A 17 14.24 10.53 -11.01
N GLN A 18 13.56 11.55 -11.51
CA GLN A 18 12.16 11.43 -11.93
C GLN A 18 11.98 10.40 -13.04
N SER A 19 12.86 10.37 -14.04
CA SER A 19 12.82 9.39 -15.12
C SER A 19 12.87 7.95 -14.60
N VAL A 20 13.80 7.66 -13.69
CA VAL A 20 13.90 6.34 -13.04
C VAL A 20 12.64 6.04 -12.20
N MET A 21 12.18 7.00 -11.41
CA MET A 21 10.98 6.81 -10.59
C MET A 21 9.71 6.57 -11.41
N MET A 22 9.62 7.16 -12.61
CA MET A 22 8.51 6.91 -13.53
C MET A 22 8.56 5.49 -14.11
N SER A 23 9.75 4.97 -14.44
CA SER A 23 9.88 3.60 -14.96
C SER A 23 9.51 2.51 -13.93
N LEU A 24 9.51 2.85 -12.65
CA LEU A 24 9.07 1.96 -11.56
C LEU A 24 7.56 2.06 -11.27
N ARG A 25 6.82 2.82 -12.07
CA ARG A 25 5.38 3.05 -11.87
C ARG A 25 4.58 2.55 -13.08
N ARG A 26 3.33 2.20 -12.84
CA ARG A 26 2.37 1.94 -13.90
C ARG A 26 1.87 3.27 -14.47
N GLU A 27 1.81 3.36 -15.78
CA GLU A 27 1.33 4.58 -16.48
C GLU A 27 -0.16 4.84 -16.21
N ASP A 28 -0.96 3.77 -16.10
CA ASP A 28 -2.42 3.84 -15.94
C ASP A 28 -2.87 4.31 -14.56
N THR A 29 -2.10 4.06 -13.51
CA THR A 29 -2.46 4.40 -12.13
C THR A 29 -1.45 5.30 -11.43
N GLY A 30 -0.24 5.40 -11.94
CA GLY A 30 0.88 6.13 -11.31
C GLY A 30 1.43 5.47 -10.04
N LEU A 31 0.94 4.29 -9.65
CA LEU A 31 1.47 3.54 -8.52
C LEU A 31 2.75 2.79 -8.88
N PHE A 32 3.58 2.56 -7.89
CA PHE A 32 4.73 1.67 -8.04
C PHE A 32 4.29 0.26 -8.44
N ILE A 33 5.10 -0.40 -9.26
CA ILE A 33 4.92 -1.80 -9.61
C ILE A 33 5.29 -2.71 -8.41
N HIS A 34 4.77 -3.94 -8.41
CA HIS A 34 5.04 -4.91 -7.34
C HIS A 34 6.54 -5.12 -7.03
N PRO A 35 7.43 -5.31 -8.01
CA PRO A 35 8.87 -5.43 -7.71
C PRO A 35 9.46 -4.21 -7.00
N ALA A 36 8.99 -3.01 -7.32
CA ALA A 36 9.43 -1.81 -6.61
C ALA A 36 8.93 -1.78 -5.16
N PHE A 37 7.69 -2.26 -4.92
CA PHE A 37 7.18 -2.42 -3.56
C PHE A 37 8.04 -3.37 -2.72
N LEU A 38 8.38 -4.53 -3.26
CA LEU A 38 9.24 -5.50 -2.57
C LEU A 38 10.64 -4.94 -2.27
N TYR A 39 11.21 -4.19 -3.22
CA TYR A 39 12.49 -3.52 -3.01
C TYR A 39 12.42 -2.51 -1.86
N PHE A 40 11.43 -1.62 -1.84
CA PHE A 40 11.27 -0.64 -0.75
C PHE A 40 11.00 -1.32 0.59
N LEU A 41 10.26 -2.42 0.58
CA LEU A 41 9.97 -3.21 1.77
C LEU A 41 11.26 -3.82 2.35
N GLU A 42 12.11 -4.40 1.51
CA GLU A 42 13.38 -4.99 1.91
C GLU A 42 14.34 -3.93 2.48
N GLU A 43 14.49 -2.79 1.80
CA GLU A 43 15.33 -1.68 2.26
C GLU A 43 14.86 -1.13 3.62
N GLU A 44 13.54 -0.97 3.78
CA GLU A 44 12.98 -0.52 5.05
C GLU A 44 13.16 -1.55 6.16
N PHE A 45 12.99 -2.84 5.85
CA PHE A 45 13.23 -3.91 6.81
C PHE A 45 14.65 -3.87 7.36
N PHE A 46 15.68 -3.80 6.52
CA PHE A 46 17.06 -3.71 6.99
C PHE A 46 17.34 -2.43 7.77
N ARG A 47 16.70 -1.32 7.40
CA ARG A 47 16.81 -0.06 8.12
C ARG A 47 16.25 -0.17 9.53
N ILE A 48 15.04 -0.71 9.70
CA ILE A 48 14.41 -0.84 11.01
C ILE A 48 15.08 -1.92 11.87
N TYR A 49 15.52 -3.01 11.25
CA TYR A 49 16.24 -4.06 11.97
C TYR A 49 17.48 -3.51 12.67
N ARG A 50 18.27 -2.69 11.98
CA ARG A 50 19.45 -2.01 12.56
C ARG A 50 19.07 -0.96 13.59
N ALA A 51 18.01 -0.21 13.37
CA ALA A 51 17.55 0.87 14.25
C ALA A 51 16.68 0.37 15.43
N LYS A 52 16.35 -0.92 15.47
CA LYS A 52 15.36 -1.51 16.40
C LYS A 52 14.03 -0.74 16.37
N GLY A 53 13.62 -0.35 15.17
CA GLY A 53 12.40 0.40 14.92
C GLY A 53 11.20 -0.50 14.65
N SER A 54 10.14 0.09 14.12
CA SER A 54 8.93 -0.60 13.69
C SER A 54 8.55 -0.23 12.27
N MET A 55 7.87 -1.13 11.59
CA MET A 55 7.18 -0.87 10.33
C MET A 55 5.95 -1.74 10.22
N SER A 56 5.00 -1.30 9.44
CA SER A 56 3.80 -2.07 9.12
C SER A 56 3.57 -2.11 7.62
N ILE A 57 2.89 -3.14 7.17
CA ILE A 57 2.37 -3.22 5.82
C ILE A 57 0.85 -3.43 5.85
N ILE A 58 0.20 -2.94 4.82
CA ILE A 58 -1.21 -3.19 4.55
C ILE A 58 -1.31 -3.71 3.13
N ILE A 59 -1.97 -4.85 2.95
CA ILE A 59 -2.31 -5.40 1.64
C ILE A 59 -3.82 -5.39 1.53
N PHE A 60 -4.38 -4.93 0.43
CA PHE A 60 -5.83 -4.88 0.27
C PHE A 60 -6.28 -4.97 -1.18
N GLU A 61 -7.50 -5.45 -1.33
CA GLU A 61 -8.21 -5.51 -2.60
C GLU A 61 -9.54 -4.72 -2.55
N ILE A 62 -9.94 -4.23 -3.70
CA ILE A 62 -11.28 -3.67 -3.93
C ILE A 62 -11.88 -4.42 -5.11
N ARG A 63 -13.09 -4.98 -4.92
CA ARG A 63 -13.77 -5.77 -5.95
C ARG A 63 -15.22 -5.34 -6.12
N GLU A 64 -15.73 -5.41 -7.32
CA GLU A 64 -17.16 -5.33 -7.59
C GLU A 64 -17.83 -6.66 -7.21
N VAL A 65 -18.88 -6.60 -6.39
CA VAL A 65 -19.67 -7.76 -5.97
C VAL A 65 -20.86 -7.92 -6.90
N VAL A 66 -20.91 -9.05 -7.58
CA VAL A 66 -22.02 -9.40 -8.49
C VAL A 66 -22.64 -10.73 -8.08
N LYS A 67 -23.95 -10.86 -8.28
CA LYS A 67 -24.66 -12.12 -8.12
C LYS A 67 -24.88 -12.73 -9.50
N VAL A 68 -24.37 -13.94 -9.71
CA VAL A 68 -24.55 -14.70 -10.95
C VAL A 68 -25.05 -16.08 -10.56
N ASP A 69 -26.21 -16.47 -11.06
CA ASP A 69 -26.88 -17.75 -10.76
C ASP A 69 -27.00 -18.05 -9.26
N GLY A 70 -27.32 -17.01 -8.47
CA GLY A 70 -27.45 -17.10 -7.02
C GLY A 70 -26.11 -17.10 -6.24
N ALA A 71 -24.99 -17.23 -6.93
CA ALA A 71 -23.66 -17.19 -6.30
C ALA A 71 -23.07 -15.76 -6.29
N VAL A 72 -22.41 -15.42 -5.20
CA VAL A 72 -21.64 -14.17 -5.08
C VAL A 72 -20.30 -14.33 -5.80
N ARG A 73 -20.04 -13.46 -6.76
CA ARG A 73 -18.75 -13.37 -7.45
C ARG A 73 -18.13 -12.00 -7.26
N ARG A 74 -16.80 -11.95 -7.22
CA ARG A 74 -16.02 -10.73 -7.13
C ARG A 74 -15.30 -10.48 -8.45
N LYS A 75 -15.50 -9.31 -9.04
CA LYS A 75 -14.86 -8.90 -10.30
C LYS A 75 -13.85 -7.80 -10.05
N PRO A 76 -12.76 -7.75 -10.83
CA PRO A 76 -11.86 -6.61 -10.83
C PRO A 76 -12.59 -5.31 -11.12
N LEU A 77 -12.11 -4.21 -10.58
CA LEU A 77 -12.62 -2.89 -10.91
C LEU A 77 -12.10 -2.41 -12.28
N PRO A 78 -12.83 -1.52 -12.96
CA PRO A 78 -12.30 -0.82 -14.14
C PRO A 78 -11.10 0.06 -13.75
N ILE A 79 -10.22 0.33 -14.71
CA ILE A 79 -8.98 1.03 -14.46
C ILE A 79 -9.19 2.44 -13.91
N GLU A 80 -10.25 3.11 -14.33
CA GLU A 80 -10.63 4.45 -13.87
C GLU A 80 -10.96 4.46 -12.37
N ALA A 81 -11.61 3.39 -11.88
CA ALA A 81 -11.90 3.23 -10.46
C ALA A 81 -10.60 3.01 -9.65
N ILE A 82 -9.67 2.22 -10.18
CA ILE A 82 -8.36 2.00 -9.56
C ILE A 82 -7.57 3.31 -9.51
N ALA A 83 -7.57 4.09 -10.59
CA ALA A 83 -6.91 5.39 -10.64
C ALA A 83 -7.51 6.39 -9.64
N ASP A 84 -8.85 6.46 -9.53
CA ASP A 84 -9.52 7.31 -8.53
C ASP A 84 -9.21 6.85 -7.09
N ALA A 85 -9.23 5.54 -6.83
CA ALA A 85 -8.81 4.99 -5.54
C ALA A 85 -7.36 5.41 -5.21
N THR A 86 -6.46 5.30 -6.18
CA THR A 86 -5.06 5.72 -6.05
C THR A 86 -4.93 7.19 -5.64
N ILE A 87 -5.65 8.08 -6.29
CA ILE A 87 -5.65 9.53 -5.97
C ILE A 87 -6.11 9.74 -4.53
N ARG A 88 -7.21 9.10 -4.12
CA ARG A 88 -7.75 9.21 -2.76
C ARG A 88 -6.79 8.69 -1.70
N ILE A 89 -6.16 7.54 -1.93
CA ILE A 89 -5.16 6.95 -1.03
C ILE A 89 -3.95 7.89 -0.89
N ASN A 90 -3.40 8.35 -2.02
CA ASN A 90 -2.25 9.24 -2.03
C ASN A 90 -2.52 10.57 -1.29
N SER A 91 -3.78 11.05 -1.27
CA SER A 91 -4.14 12.26 -0.52
C SER A 91 -4.08 12.09 1.01
N LYS A 92 -4.00 10.86 1.50
CA LYS A 92 -4.04 10.53 2.94
C LYS A 92 -2.72 10.02 3.49
N LYS A 93 -1.80 9.55 2.62
CA LYS A 93 -0.50 9.00 3.02
C LYS A 93 0.50 10.09 3.39
N ARG A 94 1.51 9.74 4.19
CA ARG A 94 2.68 10.57 4.45
C ARG A 94 3.65 10.53 3.27
N HIS A 95 4.59 11.46 3.20
CA HIS A 95 5.63 11.46 2.17
C HIS A 95 6.48 10.17 2.19
N THR A 96 6.76 9.66 3.38
CA THR A 96 7.55 8.44 3.61
C THR A 96 6.80 7.15 3.32
N ASP A 97 5.46 7.18 3.29
CA ASP A 97 4.67 5.98 3.03
C ASP A 97 4.75 5.62 1.55
N VAL A 98 4.94 4.34 1.25
CA VAL A 98 4.97 3.82 -0.12
C VAL A 98 3.63 3.17 -0.43
N VAL A 99 3.03 3.56 -1.54
CA VAL A 99 1.83 2.91 -2.10
C VAL A 99 2.16 2.33 -3.46
N ALA A 100 1.82 1.07 -3.66
CA ALA A 100 2.16 0.31 -4.84
C ALA A 100 1.03 -0.64 -5.24
N HIS A 101 1.12 -1.21 -6.43
CA HIS A 101 0.38 -2.43 -6.74
C HIS A 101 1.08 -3.61 -6.07
N TYR A 102 0.30 -4.45 -5.39
CA TYR A 102 0.79 -5.66 -4.77
C TYR A 102 0.78 -6.81 -5.79
N GLU A 103 -0.39 -7.24 -6.20
CA GLU A 103 -0.57 -8.17 -7.32
C GLU A 103 -1.59 -7.57 -8.29
N ALA A 104 -1.40 -7.74 -9.59
CA ALA A 104 -2.24 -7.18 -10.62
C ALA A 104 -2.62 -5.71 -10.29
N TYR A 105 -3.82 -5.49 -9.76
CA TYR A 105 -4.34 -4.18 -9.35
C TYR A 105 -4.70 -4.10 -7.85
N ASP A 106 -4.27 -5.06 -7.05
CA ASP A 106 -4.37 -4.98 -5.60
C ASP A 106 -3.34 -3.98 -5.06
N PHE A 107 -3.52 -3.54 -3.85
CA PHE A 107 -2.73 -2.48 -3.27
C PHE A 107 -1.83 -2.99 -2.16
N GLY A 108 -0.58 -2.55 -2.16
CA GLY A 108 0.36 -2.69 -1.06
C GLY A 108 0.72 -1.33 -0.50
N ILE A 109 0.69 -1.18 0.80
CA ILE A 109 1.12 0.05 1.49
C ILE A 109 2.19 -0.33 2.50
N LEU A 110 3.34 0.33 2.40
CA LEU A 110 4.41 0.27 3.39
C LEU A 110 4.35 1.53 4.25
N LEU A 111 4.32 1.33 5.56
CA LEU A 111 4.25 2.37 6.58
C LEU A 111 5.53 2.34 7.43
N PRO A 112 6.57 3.09 7.06
CA PRO A 112 7.79 3.21 7.85
C PRO A 112 7.51 3.78 9.25
N SER A 113 8.30 3.32 10.24
CA SER A 113 8.23 3.80 11.63
C SER A 113 6.80 3.80 12.20
N THR A 114 6.00 2.79 11.82
CA THR A 114 4.59 2.68 12.20
C THR A 114 4.35 1.34 12.86
N LYS A 115 3.74 1.37 14.04
CA LYS A 115 3.31 0.20 14.80
C LYS A 115 1.96 -0.32 14.33
N SER A 116 1.59 -1.53 14.72
CA SER A 116 0.30 -2.18 14.43
C SER A 116 -0.90 -1.24 14.69
N SER A 117 -0.94 -0.58 15.84
CA SER A 117 -2.01 0.37 16.17
C SER A 117 -2.12 1.55 15.18
N GLY A 118 -0.98 2.07 14.72
CA GLY A 118 -0.92 3.13 13.71
C GLY A 118 -1.36 2.66 12.33
N ALA A 119 -0.99 1.45 11.95
CA ALA A 119 -1.43 0.82 10.69
C ALA A 119 -2.95 0.62 10.68
N ASN A 120 -3.52 0.20 11.82
CA ASN A 120 -4.97 0.05 12.00
C ASN A 120 -5.69 1.39 11.76
N VAL A 121 -5.26 2.44 12.44
CA VAL A 121 -5.85 3.79 12.27
C VAL A 121 -5.75 4.25 10.82
N PHE A 122 -4.63 3.99 10.16
CA PHE A 122 -4.43 4.36 8.77
C PHE A 122 -5.33 3.55 7.82
N ALA A 123 -5.44 2.24 8.01
CA ALA A 123 -6.34 1.38 7.22
C ALA A 123 -7.81 1.84 7.33
N GLN A 124 -8.29 2.11 8.54
CA GLN A 124 -9.65 2.65 8.75
C GLN A 124 -9.86 3.99 8.05
N LYS A 125 -8.85 4.88 8.10
CA LYS A 125 -8.90 6.15 7.39
C LYS A 125 -8.99 5.96 5.87
N ILE A 126 -8.23 5.02 5.31
CA ILE A 126 -8.28 4.72 3.87
C ILE A 126 -9.65 4.16 3.49
N ILE A 127 -10.18 3.17 4.21
CA ILE A 127 -11.51 2.61 3.95
C ILE A 127 -12.57 3.72 3.96
N LYS A 128 -12.60 4.54 5.02
CA LYS A 128 -13.53 5.66 5.12
C LYS A 128 -13.44 6.57 3.89
N THR A 129 -12.22 6.94 3.49
CA THR A 129 -11.99 7.82 2.34
C THR A 129 -12.46 7.19 1.01
N LEU A 130 -12.25 5.88 0.84
CA LEU A 130 -12.70 5.15 -0.36
C LEU A 130 -14.22 5.03 -0.42
N MET A 131 -14.89 4.95 0.73
CA MET A 131 -16.35 4.80 0.84
C MET A 131 -17.12 6.13 0.90
N GLU A 132 -16.46 7.28 1.03
CA GLU A 132 -17.11 8.59 1.13
C GLU A 132 -18.00 8.90 -0.09
N LYS A 133 -17.61 8.44 -1.27
CA LYS A 133 -18.36 8.53 -2.51
C LYS A 133 -18.00 7.37 -3.44
N PRO A 134 -18.85 6.97 -4.38
CA PRO A 134 -18.51 5.94 -5.36
C PRO A 134 -17.18 6.25 -6.06
N LEU A 135 -16.41 5.20 -6.37
CA LEU A 135 -15.27 5.32 -7.26
C LEU A 135 -15.76 5.55 -8.70
N VAL A 136 -14.96 6.22 -9.52
CA VAL A 136 -15.33 6.53 -10.90
C VAL A 136 -15.74 5.25 -11.65
N GLY A 137 -16.91 5.25 -12.29
CA GLY A 137 -17.45 4.11 -13.03
C GLY A 137 -17.99 2.96 -12.16
N THR A 138 -18.17 3.20 -10.85
CA THR A 138 -18.77 2.22 -9.93
C THR A 138 -20.09 2.68 -9.32
N GLU A 139 -20.69 3.72 -9.88
CA GLU A 139 -21.97 4.27 -9.41
C GLU A 139 -23.07 3.19 -9.48
N GLY A 140 -23.76 3.00 -8.36
CA GLY A 140 -24.81 1.98 -8.24
C GLY A 140 -24.32 0.54 -8.11
N LYS A 141 -22.99 0.30 -8.10
CA LYS A 141 -22.39 -1.01 -7.91
C LYS A 141 -22.09 -1.27 -6.43
N GLN A 142 -22.21 -2.52 -6.04
CA GLN A 142 -21.78 -2.96 -4.72
C GLN A 142 -20.28 -3.28 -4.76
N LEU A 143 -19.50 -2.65 -3.90
CA LEU A 143 -18.08 -2.93 -3.75
C LEU A 143 -17.79 -3.68 -2.44
N SER A 144 -16.81 -4.58 -2.50
CA SER A 144 -16.19 -5.19 -1.32
C SER A 144 -14.77 -4.65 -1.14
N TYR A 145 -14.38 -4.45 0.09
CA TYR A 145 -13.06 -4.02 0.51
C TYR A 145 -12.53 -5.07 1.48
N ALA A 146 -11.33 -5.59 1.23
CA ALA A 146 -10.70 -6.55 2.11
C ALA A 146 -9.27 -6.12 2.38
N PHE A 147 -8.96 -5.82 3.64
CA PHE A 147 -7.67 -5.33 4.11
C PHE A 147 -7.05 -6.31 5.07
N GLY A 148 -5.77 -6.59 4.88
CA GLY A 148 -4.93 -7.31 5.83
C GLY A 148 -3.73 -6.46 6.22
N SER A 149 -3.31 -6.52 7.47
CA SER A 149 -2.17 -5.77 7.99
C SER A 149 -1.32 -6.63 8.90
N ALA A 150 -0.01 -6.42 8.86
CA ALA A 150 0.95 -7.04 9.75
C ALA A 150 2.10 -6.06 10.04
N SER A 151 2.79 -6.25 11.18
CA SER A 151 3.75 -5.31 11.71
C SER A 151 5.03 -5.98 12.22
N ILE A 152 6.16 -5.29 12.15
CA ILE A 152 7.44 -5.66 12.77
C ILE A 152 7.78 -4.59 13.81
N PRO A 153 8.25 -4.98 15.01
CA PRO A 153 8.53 -6.34 15.51
C PRO A 153 7.35 -6.99 16.24
N GLU A 154 6.16 -6.37 16.24
CA GLU A 154 5.04 -6.76 17.10
C GLU A 154 4.49 -8.14 16.74
N ASP A 155 4.34 -8.41 15.44
CA ASP A 155 3.76 -9.66 14.94
C ASP A 155 4.87 -10.62 14.46
N PHE A 156 5.85 -10.09 13.73
CA PHE A 156 6.91 -10.89 13.08
C PHE A 156 8.28 -10.26 13.21
N THR A 157 9.31 -11.08 12.91
CA THR A 157 10.72 -10.67 12.92
C THR A 157 11.40 -10.86 11.57
N ASP A 158 10.68 -11.38 10.56
CA ASP A 158 11.17 -11.56 9.20
C ASP A 158 10.14 -11.10 8.16
N ILE A 159 10.66 -10.73 6.98
CA ILE A 159 9.89 -10.09 5.93
C ILE A 159 8.89 -11.05 5.23
N ASN A 160 9.26 -12.33 5.10
CA ASN A 160 8.41 -13.30 4.42
C ASN A 160 7.17 -13.64 5.25
N SER A 161 7.37 -13.83 6.56
CA SER A 161 6.26 -14.02 7.51
C SER A 161 5.37 -12.78 7.56
N LEU A 162 5.94 -11.58 7.54
CA LEU A 162 5.20 -10.33 7.50
C LEU A 162 4.29 -10.25 6.27
N LEU A 163 4.82 -10.53 5.08
CA LEU A 163 4.06 -10.54 3.83
C LEU A 163 2.95 -11.58 3.87
N GLY A 164 3.30 -12.83 4.19
CA GLY A 164 2.33 -13.93 4.24
C GLY A 164 1.19 -13.68 5.23
N ALA A 165 1.49 -13.05 6.38
CA ALA A 165 0.50 -12.70 7.37
C ALA A 165 -0.47 -11.62 6.89
N ALA A 166 0.04 -10.57 6.26
CA ALA A 166 -0.80 -9.51 5.71
C ALA A 166 -1.70 -10.04 4.57
N GLU A 167 -1.17 -10.88 3.67
CA GLU A 167 -1.96 -11.55 2.63
C GLU A 167 -3.04 -12.44 3.22
N MET A 168 -2.68 -13.31 4.16
CA MET A 168 -3.62 -14.23 4.78
C MET A 168 -4.74 -13.48 5.50
N SER A 169 -4.41 -12.38 6.18
CA SER A 169 -5.40 -11.52 6.84
C SER A 169 -6.36 -10.87 5.83
N MET A 170 -5.84 -10.39 4.69
CA MET A 170 -6.68 -9.87 3.61
C MET A 170 -7.62 -10.95 3.05
N HIS A 171 -7.13 -12.17 2.83
CA HIS A 171 -7.94 -13.28 2.35
C HIS A 171 -9.03 -13.66 3.37
N TYR A 172 -8.72 -13.69 4.65
CA TYR A 172 -9.72 -13.92 5.70
C TYR A 172 -10.78 -12.81 5.76
N ALA A 173 -10.37 -11.54 5.63
CA ALA A 173 -11.31 -10.43 5.55
C ALA A 173 -12.29 -10.61 4.38
N ARG A 174 -11.75 -10.92 3.20
CA ARG A 174 -12.53 -11.20 2.00
C ARG A 174 -13.52 -12.34 2.20
N ASP A 175 -13.05 -13.47 2.74
CA ASP A 175 -13.84 -14.70 2.82
C ASP A 175 -14.94 -14.61 3.89
N ARG A 176 -14.71 -13.85 4.95
CA ARG A 176 -15.69 -13.56 6.01
C ARG A 176 -16.61 -12.38 5.70
N GLY A 177 -16.34 -11.61 4.64
CA GLY A 177 -17.06 -10.39 4.35
C GLY A 177 -16.76 -9.26 5.33
N GLU A 178 -15.65 -9.34 6.05
CA GLU A 178 -15.14 -8.30 6.94
C GLU A 178 -14.30 -7.30 6.13
N GLN A 179 -14.23 -6.05 6.59
CA GLN A 179 -13.47 -5.03 5.87
C GLN A 179 -11.98 -5.05 6.22
N ILE A 180 -11.63 -5.33 7.46
CA ILE A 180 -10.25 -5.34 7.95
C ILE A 180 -10.02 -6.52 8.87
N ILE A 181 -8.92 -7.23 8.66
CA ILE A 181 -8.35 -8.15 9.64
C ILE A 181 -6.90 -7.74 9.91
N PHE A 182 -6.56 -7.60 11.17
CA PHE A 182 -5.19 -7.43 11.66
C PHE A 182 -4.66 -8.78 12.10
N PHE A 183 -3.39 -9.01 11.81
CA PHE A 183 -2.70 -10.17 12.32
C PHE A 183 -2.33 -9.94 13.78
#